data_5bf829aec2ce4cb6169237a41ed08de2
#
_entry.id   5bf829aec2ce4cb6169237a41ed08de2
#
_cell.length_a   1.000
_cell.length_b   1.000
_cell.length_c   1.000
_cell.angle_alpha   90.00
_cell.angle_beta   90.00
_cell.angle_gamma   90.00
#
_symmetry.space_group_name_H-M   'P 1'
#
loop_
_entity.id
_entity.type
_entity.pdbx_description
1 polymer ?
#
loop_
_entity_poly.entity_id
_entity_poly.type
_entity_poly.pdbx_seq_one_letter_code
_entity_poly.pdbx_strand_id
1 'polypeptide(L)'
;MKEIERLVVRFATENPSWGYRRIEGALANLGHGVARTTGAIILKRNGIDPAPERRSRMSWRTFLGAHWATIAAIDFTTVEVWGRHGRITLYVLFAIELRSRRVHFAGMTPNPDDAWTRQVGRNLTDPIDGFLFEKRFCLMDRDAKFTTAFRRMLAGAGIEPVRLPPRSPNLNAWIEKFMRSIKSECLDRMIFFGEDSLRRAVREYVAHYHAERNHQGLGNAIIAPLPVPTKALGRVRCRERLGGVLRYYHREAA
;
A
#
# COMPACT_ATOMS: atom_id res chain seq x y z
N MET A 1 13.48 34.74 -19.99
CA MET A 1 14.17 33.48 -19.54
C MET A 1 13.34 32.69 -18.55
N LYS A 2 12.87 33.21 -17.43
CA LYS A 2 12.06 32.47 -16.42
C LYS A 2 10.72 31.93 -16.96
N GLU A 3 10.08 32.62 -17.89
CA GLU A 3 8.85 32.19 -18.54
C GLU A 3 9.10 30.98 -19.45
N ILE A 4 10.12 31.08 -20.31
CA ILE A 4 10.53 29.99 -21.21
C ILE A 4 10.88 28.73 -20.41
N GLU A 5 11.61 28.87 -19.31
CA GLU A 5 11.96 27.76 -18.43
C GLU A 5 10.69 27.07 -17.88
N ARG A 6 9.72 27.84 -17.39
CA ARG A 6 8.43 27.30 -16.93
C ARG A 6 7.66 26.56 -18.02
N LEU A 7 7.63 27.13 -19.24
CA LEU A 7 6.95 26.49 -20.37
C LEU A 7 7.63 25.20 -20.80
N VAL A 8 8.97 25.16 -20.87
CA VAL A 8 9.74 23.94 -21.21
C VAL A 8 9.47 22.83 -20.21
N VAL A 9 9.54 23.14 -18.91
CA VAL A 9 9.26 22.18 -17.83
C VAL A 9 7.82 21.69 -17.90
N ARG A 10 6.86 22.59 -18.07
CA ARG A 10 5.44 22.28 -18.18
C ARG A 10 5.16 21.36 -19.36
N PHE A 11 5.67 21.70 -20.56
CA PHE A 11 5.46 20.88 -21.76
C PHE A 11 6.05 19.48 -21.62
N ALA A 12 7.24 19.36 -21.01
CA ALA A 12 7.86 18.08 -20.76
C ALA A 12 7.10 17.24 -19.73
N THR A 13 6.52 17.86 -18.70
CA THR A 13 5.81 17.19 -17.63
C THR A 13 4.40 16.75 -18.06
N GLU A 14 3.67 17.63 -18.75
CA GLU A 14 2.32 17.35 -19.24
C GLU A 14 2.34 16.37 -20.42
N ASN A 15 3.46 16.33 -21.17
CA ASN A 15 3.62 15.48 -22.37
C ASN A 15 4.89 14.63 -22.31
N PRO A 16 4.92 13.52 -21.53
CA PRO A 16 6.12 12.68 -21.35
C PRO A 16 6.72 12.11 -22.67
N SER A 17 5.91 12.04 -23.72
CA SER A 17 6.36 11.57 -25.05
C SER A 17 7.00 12.64 -25.91
N TRP A 18 6.99 13.92 -25.50
CA TRP A 18 7.53 15.01 -26.31
C TRP A 18 9.05 15.09 -26.18
N GLY A 19 9.75 14.87 -27.29
CA GLY A 19 11.18 15.12 -27.39
C GLY A 19 11.49 16.60 -27.55
N TYR A 20 12.77 16.94 -27.43
CA TYR A 20 13.26 18.33 -27.54
C TYR A 20 12.75 19.09 -28.76
N ARG A 21 12.69 18.43 -29.95
CA ARG A 21 12.17 19.05 -31.18
C ARG A 21 10.70 19.43 -31.10
N ARG A 22 9.90 18.61 -30.42
CA ARG A 22 8.47 18.88 -30.28
C ARG A 22 8.20 20.00 -29.28
N ILE A 23 9.00 20.06 -28.22
CA ILE A 23 8.97 21.18 -27.26
C ILE A 23 9.42 22.48 -27.91
N GLU A 24 10.49 22.46 -28.72
CA GLU A 24 10.96 23.60 -29.52
C GLU A 24 9.87 24.11 -30.45
N GLY A 25 9.22 23.21 -31.22
CA GLY A 25 8.11 23.59 -32.10
C GLY A 25 6.92 24.19 -31.35
N ALA A 26 6.57 23.66 -30.17
CA ALA A 26 5.49 24.19 -29.35
C ALA A 26 5.83 25.59 -28.80
N LEU A 27 7.10 25.85 -28.45
CA LEU A 27 7.56 27.18 -28.04
C LEU A 27 7.54 28.17 -29.22
N ALA A 28 7.95 27.72 -30.39
CA ALA A 28 7.90 28.53 -31.61
C ALA A 28 6.47 28.97 -31.97
N ASN A 29 5.48 28.08 -31.78
CA ASN A 29 4.05 28.41 -31.95
C ASN A 29 3.55 29.48 -31.00
N LEU A 30 4.23 29.67 -29.85
CA LEU A 30 3.96 30.71 -28.86
C LEU A 30 4.84 31.96 -29.07
N GLY A 31 5.57 32.03 -30.19
CA GLY A 31 6.44 33.14 -30.49
C GLY A 31 7.83 33.11 -29.83
N HIS A 32 8.18 32.00 -29.19
CA HIS A 32 9.47 31.86 -28.51
C HIS A 32 10.46 31.06 -29.37
N GLY A 33 11.42 31.75 -29.98
CA GLY A 33 12.55 31.12 -30.71
C GLY A 33 13.61 30.59 -29.75
N VAL A 34 13.51 29.34 -29.35
CA VAL A 34 14.44 28.70 -28.37
C VAL A 34 15.15 27.52 -29.05
N ALA A 35 16.47 27.54 -29.03
CA ALA A 35 17.25 26.44 -29.60
C ALA A 35 17.03 25.14 -28.80
N ARG A 36 17.05 24.00 -29.50
CA ARG A 36 16.91 22.65 -28.92
C ARG A 36 17.86 22.39 -27.75
N THR A 37 19.10 22.87 -27.87
CA THR A 37 20.12 22.77 -26.82
C THR A 37 19.74 23.49 -25.53
N THR A 38 19.13 24.67 -25.63
CA THR A 38 18.62 25.42 -24.49
C THR A 38 17.48 24.67 -23.79
N GLY A 39 16.55 24.07 -24.54
CA GLY A 39 15.51 23.20 -23.99
C GLY A 39 16.09 22.00 -23.24
N ALA A 40 17.12 21.36 -23.82
CA ALA A 40 17.82 20.22 -23.17
C ALA A 40 18.52 20.63 -21.87
N ILE A 41 19.19 21.79 -21.84
CA ILE A 41 19.86 22.30 -20.63
C ILE A 41 18.83 22.61 -19.53
N ILE A 42 17.72 23.25 -19.89
CA ILE A 42 16.64 23.55 -18.94
C ILE A 42 16.10 22.28 -18.31
N LEU A 43 15.77 21.26 -19.11
CA LEU A 43 15.25 20.00 -18.62
C LEU A 43 16.24 19.27 -17.72
N LYS A 44 17.52 19.23 -18.10
CA LYS A 44 18.58 18.64 -17.30
C LYS A 44 18.76 19.33 -15.95
N ARG A 45 18.73 20.69 -15.91
CA ARG A 45 18.78 21.48 -14.66
C ARG A 45 17.61 21.18 -13.72
N ASN A 46 16.44 20.90 -14.29
CA ASN A 46 15.23 20.58 -13.52
C ASN A 46 15.09 19.06 -13.26
N GLY A 47 16.12 18.25 -13.52
CA GLY A 47 16.10 16.80 -13.26
C GLY A 47 15.12 16.01 -14.13
N ILE A 48 14.77 16.55 -15.30
CA ILE A 48 13.81 15.92 -16.23
C ILE A 48 14.58 15.18 -17.32
N ASP A 49 14.46 13.86 -17.35
CA ASP A 49 15.12 13.00 -18.32
C ASP A 49 14.68 13.27 -19.78
N PRO A 50 15.48 12.88 -20.81
CA PRO A 50 15.09 12.91 -22.21
C PRO A 50 13.78 12.16 -22.53
N ALA A 51 13.11 12.51 -23.62
CA ALA A 51 11.81 11.93 -23.99
C ALA A 51 11.77 10.39 -24.05
N PRO A 52 12.77 9.66 -24.60
CA PRO A 52 12.77 8.19 -24.58
C PRO A 52 12.71 7.62 -23.17
N GLU A 53 13.50 8.17 -22.24
CA GLU A 53 13.56 7.72 -20.86
C GLU A 53 12.32 8.17 -20.07
N ARG A 54 11.80 9.37 -20.31
CA ARG A 54 10.49 9.80 -19.73
C ARG A 54 9.35 8.92 -20.20
N ARG A 55 9.34 8.50 -21.46
CA ARG A 55 8.31 7.63 -22.04
C ARG A 55 8.38 6.21 -21.48
N SER A 56 9.59 5.72 -21.18
CA SER A 56 9.78 4.40 -20.57
C SER A 56 9.37 4.36 -19.10
N ARG A 57 9.32 5.50 -18.42
CA ARG A 57 8.89 5.63 -17.03
C ARG A 57 7.44 6.08 -16.97
N MET A 58 6.52 5.11 -16.98
CA MET A 58 5.13 5.37 -16.63
C MET A 58 5.10 6.08 -15.25
N SER A 59 4.38 7.21 -15.14
CA SER A 59 4.28 7.87 -13.85
C SER A 59 3.62 6.92 -12.84
N TRP A 60 4.03 6.98 -11.59
CA TRP A 60 3.45 6.15 -10.53
C TRP A 60 1.93 6.31 -10.45
N ARG A 61 1.44 7.53 -10.61
CA ARG A 61 0.00 7.83 -10.66
C ARG A 61 -0.71 7.11 -11.82
N THR A 62 -0.11 7.12 -13.00
CA THR A 62 -0.64 6.43 -14.19
C THR A 62 -0.59 4.92 -14.00
N PHE A 63 0.52 4.38 -13.45
CA PHE A 63 0.65 2.97 -13.11
C PHE A 63 -0.42 2.51 -12.12
N LEU A 64 -0.57 3.21 -11.01
CA LEU A 64 -1.60 2.91 -10.03
C LEU A 64 -3.00 2.96 -10.63
N GLY A 65 -3.31 4.02 -11.42
CA GLY A 65 -4.62 4.17 -12.05
C GLY A 65 -4.95 3.03 -12.99
N ALA A 66 -3.98 2.59 -13.81
CA ALA A 66 -4.16 1.51 -14.79
C ALA A 66 -4.29 0.12 -14.15
N HIS A 67 -3.69 -0.10 -12.96
CA HIS A 67 -3.59 -1.42 -12.34
C HIS A 67 -4.25 -1.51 -10.96
N TRP A 68 -5.04 -0.51 -10.57
CA TRP A 68 -5.58 -0.35 -9.22
C TRP A 68 -6.27 -1.58 -8.64
N ALA A 69 -6.99 -2.34 -9.47
CA ALA A 69 -7.72 -3.53 -9.06
C ALA A 69 -6.82 -4.75 -8.82
N THR A 70 -5.64 -4.77 -9.46
CA THR A 70 -4.72 -5.92 -9.46
C THR A 70 -3.46 -5.67 -8.64
N ILE A 71 -3.43 -4.58 -7.87
CA ILE A 71 -2.29 -4.26 -6.99
C ILE A 71 -2.62 -4.65 -5.56
N ALA A 72 -1.69 -5.36 -4.94
CA ALA A 72 -1.59 -5.50 -3.50
C ALA A 72 -0.29 -4.87 -2.99
N ALA A 73 -0.23 -4.56 -1.70
CA ALA A 73 0.98 -4.13 -1.02
C ALA A 73 1.23 -5.02 0.20
N ILE A 74 2.49 -5.26 0.52
CA ILE A 74 2.90 -5.99 1.72
C ILE A 74 3.90 -5.17 2.53
N ASP A 75 3.83 -5.31 3.84
CA ASP A 75 4.74 -4.59 4.73
C ASP A 75 4.82 -5.25 6.09
N PHE A 76 5.96 -5.05 6.76
CA PHE A 76 6.21 -5.51 8.13
C PHE A 76 5.97 -4.40 9.14
N THR A 77 5.45 -4.79 10.28
CA THR A 77 5.52 -3.99 11.50
C THR A 77 6.09 -4.82 12.63
N THR A 78 6.64 -4.17 13.65
CA THR A 78 7.16 -4.84 14.84
C THR A 78 6.26 -4.57 16.03
N VAL A 79 6.10 -5.60 16.88
CA VAL A 79 5.38 -5.51 18.16
C VAL A 79 6.20 -6.22 19.22
N GLU A 80 6.34 -5.61 20.38
CA GLU A 80 6.97 -6.26 21.53
C GLU A 80 5.93 -7.05 22.32
N VAL A 81 6.27 -8.27 22.69
CA VAL A 81 5.47 -9.14 23.55
C VAL A 81 6.29 -9.62 24.74
N TRP A 82 5.64 -9.86 25.88
CA TRP A 82 6.27 -10.46 27.04
C TRP A 82 6.26 -11.97 26.93
N GLY A 83 7.42 -12.58 26.77
CA GLY A 83 7.62 -14.02 26.83
C GLY A 83 8.07 -14.48 28.19
N ARG A 84 8.31 -15.79 28.34
CA ARG A 84 8.76 -16.38 29.63
C ARG A 84 10.13 -15.85 30.09
N HIS A 85 10.98 -15.44 29.16
CA HIS A 85 12.34 -14.99 29.43
C HIS A 85 12.55 -13.48 29.19
N GLY A 86 11.47 -12.70 29.12
CA GLY A 86 11.54 -11.25 28.88
C GLY A 86 10.82 -10.83 27.60
N ARG A 87 11.12 -9.61 27.14
CA ARG A 87 10.53 -9.04 25.92
C ARG A 87 11.09 -9.69 24.66
N ILE A 88 10.18 -9.99 23.74
CA ILE A 88 10.48 -10.55 22.43
C ILE A 88 9.87 -9.62 21.39
N THR A 89 10.63 -9.25 20.38
CA THR A 89 10.12 -8.51 19.22
C THR A 89 9.56 -9.48 18.19
N LEU A 90 8.28 -9.35 17.86
CA LEU A 90 7.63 -10.09 16.79
C LEU A 90 7.51 -9.20 15.56
N TYR A 91 7.92 -9.73 14.41
CA TYR A 91 7.68 -9.14 13.10
C TYR A 91 6.33 -9.64 12.58
N VAL A 92 5.43 -8.73 12.31
CA VAL A 92 4.07 -9.01 11.84
C VAL A 92 3.96 -8.55 10.40
N LEU A 93 3.63 -9.48 9.49
CA LEU A 93 3.46 -9.20 8.07
C LEU A 93 1.98 -9.05 7.72
N PHE A 94 1.67 -7.95 7.05
CA PHE A 94 0.36 -7.70 6.50
C PHE A 94 0.42 -7.55 4.97
N ALA A 95 -0.69 -7.90 4.32
CA ALA A 95 -0.95 -7.59 2.93
C ALA A 95 -2.24 -6.76 2.83
N ILE A 96 -2.32 -5.85 1.88
CA ILE A 96 -3.50 -5.02 1.61
C ILE A 96 -3.80 -4.97 0.11
N GLU A 97 -5.05 -5.14 -0.28
CA GLU A 97 -5.53 -4.82 -1.62
C GLU A 97 -5.77 -3.31 -1.74
N LEU A 98 -5.20 -2.68 -2.77
CA LEU A 98 -5.32 -1.23 -2.90
C LEU A 98 -6.75 -0.77 -3.22
N ARG A 99 -7.47 -1.52 -4.01
CA ARG A 99 -8.84 -1.17 -4.43
C ARG A 99 -9.86 -1.31 -3.30
N SER A 100 -9.93 -2.48 -2.70
CA SER A 100 -10.93 -2.83 -1.69
C SER A 100 -10.57 -2.38 -0.29
N ARG A 101 -9.29 -2.10 -0.02
CA ARG A 101 -8.71 -1.90 1.31
C ARG A 101 -8.77 -3.15 2.20
N ARG A 102 -9.11 -4.29 1.66
CA ARG A 102 -9.06 -5.54 2.40
C ARG A 102 -7.63 -5.81 2.84
N VAL A 103 -7.48 -6.21 4.09
CA VAL A 103 -6.19 -6.51 4.72
C VAL A 103 -6.14 -7.99 5.07
N HIS A 104 -4.99 -8.57 4.89
CA HIS A 104 -4.71 -9.93 5.31
C HIS A 104 -3.55 -9.95 6.30
N PHE A 105 -3.73 -10.65 7.42
CA PHE A 105 -2.67 -10.97 8.35
C PHE A 105 -1.92 -12.19 7.82
N ALA A 106 -0.76 -11.97 7.22
CA ALA A 106 -0.01 -13.02 6.53
C ALA A 106 0.80 -13.91 7.50
N GLY A 107 1.12 -13.39 8.69
CA GLY A 107 1.82 -14.15 9.72
C GLY A 107 2.67 -13.27 10.64
N MET A 108 3.23 -13.90 11.66
CA MET A 108 4.19 -13.25 12.56
C MET A 108 5.28 -14.24 12.98
N THR A 109 6.46 -13.71 13.29
CA THR A 109 7.62 -14.50 13.73
C THR A 109 8.61 -13.61 14.46
N PRO A 110 9.37 -14.10 15.43
CA PRO A 110 10.53 -13.39 15.98
C PRO A 110 11.71 -13.37 15.02
N ASN A 111 11.75 -14.29 14.04
CA ASN A 111 12.85 -14.42 13.10
C ASN A 111 12.33 -14.56 11.65
N PRO A 112 12.15 -13.44 10.92
CA PRO A 112 11.66 -13.45 9.53
C PRO A 112 12.78 -13.87 8.55
N ASP A 113 13.24 -15.11 8.65
CA ASP A 113 14.23 -15.70 7.77
C ASP A 113 13.66 -16.05 6.38
N ASP A 114 14.54 -16.56 5.49
CA ASP A 114 14.16 -16.91 4.13
C ASP A 114 13.19 -18.11 4.07
N ALA A 115 13.29 -19.05 5.00
CA ALA A 115 12.41 -20.20 5.04
C ALA A 115 10.99 -19.78 5.41
N TRP A 116 10.86 -18.95 6.45
CA TRP A 116 9.57 -18.40 6.88
C TRP A 116 8.93 -17.51 5.80
N THR A 117 9.71 -16.60 5.22
CA THR A 117 9.17 -15.68 4.19
C THR A 117 8.71 -16.45 2.95
N ARG A 118 9.41 -17.52 2.54
CA ARG A 118 8.96 -18.38 1.45
C ARG A 118 7.67 -19.12 1.79
N GLN A 119 7.54 -19.62 3.03
CA GLN A 119 6.30 -20.30 3.44
C GLN A 119 5.11 -19.33 3.42
N VAL A 120 5.29 -18.13 3.98
CA VAL A 120 4.25 -17.08 3.91
C VAL A 120 3.91 -16.74 2.47
N GLY A 121 4.92 -16.63 1.63
CA GLY A 121 4.68 -16.37 0.22
C GLY A 121 3.85 -17.46 -0.46
N ARG A 122 4.14 -18.76 -0.22
CA ARG A 122 3.30 -19.87 -0.73
C ARG A 122 1.85 -19.71 -0.28
N ASN A 123 1.63 -19.41 1.01
CA ASN A 123 0.28 -19.22 1.53
C ASN A 123 -0.43 -18.02 0.89
N LEU A 124 0.30 -16.93 0.65
CA LEU A 124 -0.25 -15.73 0.00
C LEU A 124 -0.59 -15.95 -1.48
N THR A 125 0.11 -16.86 -2.15
CA THR A 125 -0.04 -17.14 -3.58
C THR A 125 -0.77 -18.46 -3.87
N ASP A 126 -1.37 -19.07 -2.85
CA ASP A 126 -2.15 -20.28 -3.02
C ASP A 126 -3.24 -20.08 -4.08
N PRO A 127 -3.41 -21.01 -5.05
CA PRO A 127 -4.37 -20.85 -6.13
C PRO A 127 -5.84 -21.00 -5.68
N ILE A 128 -6.11 -21.46 -4.46
CA ILE A 128 -7.46 -21.67 -3.94
C ILE A 128 -7.88 -20.50 -3.05
N ASP A 129 -7.06 -20.15 -2.06
CA ASP A 129 -7.42 -19.18 -1.02
C ASP A 129 -6.34 -18.10 -0.76
N GLY A 130 -5.28 -18.07 -1.56
CA GLY A 130 -4.20 -17.11 -1.42
C GLY A 130 -4.67 -15.67 -1.59
N PHE A 131 -4.35 -14.82 -0.63
CA PHE A 131 -4.76 -13.41 -0.65
C PHE A 131 -4.24 -12.62 -1.88
N LEU A 132 -3.10 -13.03 -2.44
CA LEU A 132 -2.52 -12.46 -3.65
C LEU A 132 -3.00 -13.16 -4.93
N PHE A 133 -3.86 -14.15 -4.85
CA PHE A 133 -4.48 -14.74 -6.02
C PHE A 133 -5.18 -13.65 -6.85
N GLU A 134 -5.07 -13.70 -8.17
CA GLU A 134 -5.55 -12.68 -9.13
C GLU A 134 -4.86 -11.31 -9.03
N LYS A 135 -3.85 -11.13 -8.19
CA LYS A 135 -3.05 -9.91 -8.19
C LYS A 135 -1.92 -10.01 -9.21
N ARG A 136 -1.72 -8.92 -9.94
CA ARG A 136 -0.65 -8.82 -10.92
C ARG A 136 0.61 -8.20 -10.34
N PHE A 137 0.44 -7.28 -9.39
CA PHE A 137 1.54 -6.52 -8.80
C PHE A 137 1.50 -6.59 -7.28
N CYS A 138 2.67 -6.81 -6.68
CA CYS A 138 2.84 -6.75 -5.23
C CYS A 138 3.87 -5.67 -4.89
N LEU A 139 3.38 -4.57 -4.30
CA LEU A 139 4.25 -3.48 -3.84
C LEU A 139 4.91 -3.88 -2.54
N MET A 140 6.19 -3.60 -2.41
CA MET A 140 6.96 -3.81 -1.19
C MET A 140 8.07 -2.76 -1.06
N ASP A 141 8.47 -2.46 0.13
CA ASP A 141 9.62 -1.62 0.39
C ASP A 141 10.94 -2.36 0.06
N ARG A 142 12.07 -1.77 0.43
CA ARG A 142 13.39 -2.35 0.23
C ARG A 142 13.90 -3.12 1.44
N ASP A 143 13.03 -3.50 2.36
CA ASP A 143 13.42 -4.29 3.51
C ASP A 143 14.12 -5.59 3.07
N ALA A 144 15.23 -5.90 3.73
CA ALA A 144 16.04 -7.09 3.43
C ALA A 144 15.26 -8.39 3.66
N LYS A 145 14.23 -8.37 4.50
CA LYS A 145 13.33 -9.50 4.73
C LYS A 145 12.59 -9.96 3.46
N PHE A 146 12.35 -9.06 2.51
CA PHE A 146 11.84 -9.42 1.19
C PHE A 146 12.99 -9.90 0.29
N THR A 147 13.48 -11.10 0.55
CA THR A 147 14.64 -11.70 -0.09
C THR A 147 14.48 -11.86 -1.60
N THR A 148 15.59 -12.13 -2.30
CA THR A 148 15.53 -12.43 -3.73
C THR A 148 14.74 -13.70 -4.01
N ALA A 149 14.84 -14.70 -3.13
CA ALA A 149 14.09 -15.95 -3.25
C ALA A 149 12.58 -15.72 -3.10
N PHE A 150 12.17 -14.92 -2.11
CA PHE A 150 10.77 -14.51 -1.94
C PHE A 150 10.22 -13.81 -3.21
N ARG A 151 10.95 -12.85 -3.76
CA ARG A 151 10.53 -12.14 -4.98
C ARG A 151 10.44 -13.05 -6.21
N ARG A 152 11.39 -13.99 -6.37
CA ARG A 152 11.35 -14.98 -7.46
C ARG A 152 10.12 -15.89 -7.33
N MET A 153 9.76 -16.26 -6.13
CA MET A 153 8.59 -17.09 -5.88
C MET A 153 7.30 -16.34 -6.25
N LEU A 154 7.14 -15.07 -5.86
CA LEU A 154 5.99 -14.25 -6.30
C LEU A 154 5.94 -14.15 -7.83
N ALA A 155 7.08 -13.90 -8.48
CA ALA A 155 7.16 -13.85 -9.93
C ALA A 155 6.79 -15.19 -10.59
N GLY A 156 7.22 -16.33 -10.01
CA GLY A 156 6.82 -17.66 -10.44
C GLY A 156 5.33 -17.95 -10.31
N ALA A 157 4.65 -17.29 -9.38
CA ALA A 157 3.19 -17.32 -9.23
C ALA A 157 2.45 -16.29 -10.12
N GLY A 158 3.16 -15.64 -11.06
CA GLY A 158 2.58 -14.63 -11.96
C GLY A 158 2.39 -13.24 -11.34
N ILE A 159 2.93 -13.00 -10.14
CA ILE A 159 2.81 -11.73 -9.42
C ILE A 159 4.13 -10.98 -9.54
N GLU A 160 4.10 -9.82 -10.19
CA GLU A 160 5.28 -8.96 -10.34
C GLU A 160 5.61 -8.23 -9.04
N PRO A 161 6.78 -8.51 -8.39
CA PRO A 161 7.20 -7.82 -7.20
C PRO A 161 7.74 -6.42 -7.55
N VAL A 162 7.05 -5.37 -7.13
CA VAL A 162 7.42 -3.98 -7.39
C VAL A 162 8.09 -3.38 -6.16
N ARG A 163 9.42 -3.21 -6.23
CA ARG A 163 10.19 -2.56 -5.16
C ARG A 163 10.06 -1.04 -5.28
N LEU A 164 9.57 -0.43 -4.22
CA LEU A 164 9.40 1.02 -4.17
C LEU A 164 10.75 1.76 -4.25
N PRO A 165 10.80 2.93 -4.92
CA PRO A 165 11.99 3.77 -4.90
C PRO A 165 12.39 4.17 -3.48
N PRO A 166 13.69 4.43 -3.23
CA PRO A 166 14.13 4.92 -1.92
C PRO A 166 13.45 6.25 -1.59
N ARG A 167 13.13 6.47 -0.30
CA ARG A 167 12.56 7.72 0.23
C ARG A 167 11.25 8.14 -0.45
N SER A 168 10.41 7.17 -0.82
CA SER A 168 9.13 7.42 -1.47
C SER A 168 7.95 6.91 -0.62
N PRO A 169 7.72 7.46 0.60
CA PRO A 169 6.71 6.97 1.54
C PRO A 169 5.30 7.03 0.95
N ASN A 170 5.01 8.05 0.14
CA ASN A 170 3.68 8.19 -0.49
C ASN A 170 3.30 7.03 -1.42
N LEU A 171 4.25 6.21 -1.84
CA LEU A 171 4.00 5.10 -2.76
C LEU A 171 3.43 3.86 -2.07
N ASN A 172 3.58 3.75 -0.74
CA ASN A 172 3.00 2.68 0.09
C ASN A 172 1.97 3.20 1.11
N ALA A 173 1.45 4.40 0.86
CA ALA A 173 0.61 5.15 1.79
C ALA A 173 -0.59 4.35 2.35
N TRP A 174 -1.10 3.37 1.60
CA TRP A 174 -2.27 2.60 1.99
C TRP A 174 -1.97 1.60 3.10
N ILE A 175 -0.91 0.82 2.96
CA ILE A 175 -0.53 -0.11 4.02
C ILE A 175 0.06 0.62 5.21
N GLU A 176 0.80 1.72 5.00
CA GLU A 176 1.29 2.58 6.08
C GLU A 176 0.14 3.21 6.88
N LYS A 177 -0.94 3.63 6.21
CA LYS A 177 -2.14 4.13 6.89
C LYS A 177 -2.81 3.04 7.71
N PHE A 178 -2.89 1.82 7.19
CA PHE A 178 -3.38 0.68 7.94
C PHE A 178 -2.48 0.39 9.16
N MET A 179 -1.15 0.37 8.98
CA MET A 179 -0.20 0.14 10.08
C MET A 179 -0.35 1.17 11.20
N ARG A 180 -0.54 2.43 10.85
CA ARG A 180 -0.82 3.49 11.83
C ARG A 180 -2.14 3.26 12.56
N SER A 181 -3.18 2.85 11.83
CA SER A 181 -4.49 2.59 12.45
C SER A 181 -4.42 1.41 13.43
N ILE A 182 -3.85 0.26 13.04
CA ILE A 182 -3.76 -0.89 13.94
C ILE A 182 -2.91 -0.58 15.18
N LYS A 183 -1.82 0.18 15.02
CA LYS A 183 -0.99 0.61 16.15
C LYS A 183 -1.80 1.47 17.12
N SER A 184 -2.31 2.61 16.67
CA SER A 184 -2.99 3.59 17.53
C SER A 184 -4.32 3.10 18.11
N GLU A 185 -5.06 2.28 17.37
CA GLU A 185 -6.39 1.82 17.77
C GLU A 185 -6.36 0.51 18.59
N CYS A 186 -5.29 -0.30 18.46
CA CYS A 186 -5.20 -1.62 19.09
C CYS A 186 -3.86 -1.88 19.76
N LEU A 187 -2.74 -1.94 19.00
CA LEU A 187 -1.49 -2.48 19.51
C LEU A 187 -0.86 -1.64 20.63
N ASP A 188 -0.92 -0.31 20.51
CA ASP A 188 -0.37 0.63 21.51
C ASP A 188 -1.24 0.76 22.77
N ARG A 189 -2.43 0.13 22.76
CA ARG A 189 -3.39 0.14 23.88
C ARG A 189 -3.38 -1.12 24.72
N MET A 190 -2.53 -2.08 24.38
CA MET A 190 -2.51 -3.40 25.00
C MET A 190 -1.09 -3.83 25.35
N ILE A 191 -0.97 -4.63 26.39
CA ILE A 191 0.26 -5.37 26.71
C ILE A 191 0.02 -6.82 26.31
N PHE A 192 0.94 -7.39 25.54
CA PHE A 192 0.83 -8.74 25.03
C PHE A 192 1.70 -9.71 25.81
N PHE A 193 1.10 -10.83 26.24
CA PHE A 193 1.79 -11.94 26.88
C PHE A 193 1.78 -13.15 25.95
N GLY A 194 2.94 -13.45 25.37
CA GLY A 194 3.10 -14.50 24.37
C GLY A 194 2.53 -14.15 22.98
N GLU A 195 2.90 -14.97 22.02
CA GLU A 195 2.50 -14.79 20.62
C GLU A 195 0.98 -14.89 20.43
N ASP A 196 0.32 -15.81 21.15
CA ASP A 196 -1.12 -16.05 20.97
C ASP A 196 -1.97 -14.85 21.36
N SER A 197 -1.56 -14.09 22.38
CA SER A 197 -2.28 -12.88 22.78
C SER A 197 -2.23 -11.81 21.68
N LEU A 198 -1.06 -11.63 21.05
CA LEU A 198 -0.90 -10.73 19.90
C LEU A 198 -1.66 -11.24 18.69
N ARG A 199 -1.59 -12.52 18.40
CA ARG A 199 -2.30 -13.16 17.26
C ARG A 199 -3.81 -12.96 17.35
N ARG A 200 -4.37 -13.14 18.56
CA ARG A 200 -5.78 -12.87 18.84
C ARG A 200 -6.10 -11.39 18.58
N ALA A 201 -5.32 -10.47 19.14
CA ALA A 201 -5.56 -9.04 18.98
C ALA A 201 -5.53 -8.60 17.51
N VAL A 202 -4.55 -9.07 16.75
CA VAL A 202 -4.44 -8.79 15.31
C VAL A 202 -5.65 -9.34 14.53
N ARG A 203 -6.07 -10.57 14.81
CA ARG A 203 -7.25 -11.16 14.14
C ARG A 203 -8.53 -10.41 14.47
N GLU A 204 -8.75 -10.07 15.72
CA GLU A 204 -9.92 -9.29 16.17
C GLU A 204 -9.92 -7.88 15.55
N TYR A 205 -8.74 -7.25 15.48
CA TYR A 205 -8.62 -5.95 14.81
C TYR A 205 -8.91 -6.03 13.31
N VAL A 206 -8.38 -7.02 12.61
CA VAL A 206 -8.64 -7.20 11.16
C VAL A 206 -10.13 -7.47 10.91
N ALA A 207 -10.78 -8.27 11.75
CA ALA A 207 -12.23 -8.50 11.68
C ALA A 207 -13.02 -7.19 11.90
N HIS A 208 -12.67 -6.41 12.93
CA HIS A 208 -13.23 -5.09 13.19
C HIS A 208 -12.98 -4.13 12.01
N TYR A 209 -11.77 -4.07 11.51
CA TYR A 209 -11.36 -3.21 10.40
C TYR A 209 -12.18 -3.45 9.13
N HIS A 210 -12.53 -4.71 8.83
CA HIS A 210 -13.34 -5.06 7.67
C HIS A 210 -14.83 -4.86 7.87
N ALA A 211 -15.38 -5.29 9.01
CA ALA A 211 -16.81 -5.46 9.19
C ALA A 211 -17.50 -4.39 10.04
N GLU A 212 -16.72 -3.57 10.75
CA GLU A 212 -17.27 -2.68 11.78
C GLU A 212 -16.71 -1.24 11.70
N ARG A 213 -15.50 -1.06 11.16
CA ARG A 213 -14.83 0.24 11.10
C ARG A 213 -15.24 1.04 9.87
N ASN A 214 -15.59 2.31 10.08
CA ASN A 214 -15.84 3.25 9.00
C ASN A 214 -14.52 3.74 8.38
N HIS A 215 -14.46 3.80 7.04
CA HIS A 215 -13.28 4.18 6.28
C HIS A 215 -13.46 5.51 5.55
N GLN A 216 -12.88 6.59 6.09
CA GLN A 216 -12.96 7.94 5.49
C GLN A 216 -12.58 7.96 4.01
N GLY A 217 -11.53 7.21 3.62
CA GLY A 217 -11.08 7.12 2.23
C GLY A 217 -12.02 6.33 1.30
N LEU A 218 -13.10 5.74 1.84
CA LEU A 218 -14.18 5.08 1.11
C LEU A 218 -15.54 5.77 1.39
N GLY A 219 -15.55 7.07 1.67
CA GLY A 219 -16.77 7.80 1.98
C GLY A 219 -17.44 7.34 3.28
N ASN A 220 -16.65 6.93 4.27
CA ASN A 220 -17.10 6.31 5.54
C ASN A 220 -17.81 4.96 5.38
N ALA A 221 -17.70 4.29 4.24
CA ALA A 221 -18.22 2.94 4.07
C ALA A 221 -17.43 1.91 4.90
N ILE A 222 -18.10 0.83 5.28
CA ILE A 222 -17.49 -0.38 5.86
C ILE A 222 -17.06 -1.27 4.69
N ILE A 223 -15.88 -1.90 4.77
CA ILE A 223 -15.31 -2.70 3.67
C ILE A 223 -16.18 -3.94 3.36
N ALA A 224 -16.56 -4.67 4.39
CA ALA A 224 -17.37 -5.87 4.30
C ALA A 224 -18.45 -5.83 5.41
N PRO A 225 -19.50 -5.02 5.23
CA PRO A 225 -20.52 -4.86 6.26
C PRO A 225 -21.21 -6.21 6.54
N LEU A 226 -21.44 -6.47 7.82
CA LEU A 226 -22.28 -7.59 8.22
C LEU A 226 -23.71 -7.37 7.68
N PRO A 227 -24.44 -8.44 7.34
CA PRO A 227 -25.85 -8.32 6.97
C PRO A 227 -26.62 -7.53 8.03
N VAL A 228 -27.19 -6.40 7.62
CA VAL A 228 -28.06 -5.60 8.49
C VAL A 228 -29.50 -6.01 8.19
N PRO A 229 -30.32 -6.31 9.22
CA PRO A 229 -31.74 -6.54 9.00
C PRO A 229 -32.38 -5.33 8.29
N THR A 230 -33.23 -5.58 7.33
CA THR A 230 -33.88 -4.57 6.46
C THR A 230 -34.67 -3.50 7.22
N LYS A 231 -35.05 -3.77 8.48
CA LYS A 231 -35.66 -2.81 9.42
C LYS A 231 -34.93 -2.81 10.76
N ALA A 232 -33.78 -2.19 10.78
CA ALA A 232 -33.03 -2.01 12.02
C ALA A 232 -33.64 -0.85 12.85
N LEU A 233 -34.85 -1.04 13.41
CA LEU A 233 -35.53 -0.07 14.27
C LEU A 233 -35.35 -0.35 15.75
N GLY A 234 -34.65 -1.45 16.11
CA GLY A 234 -34.38 -1.86 17.48
C GLY A 234 -33.43 -0.95 18.26
N ARG A 235 -33.15 -1.32 19.50
CA ARG A 235 -32.26 -0.58 20.40
C ARG A 235 -30.83 -0.53 19.84
N VAL A 236 -30.13 0.58 20.10
CA VAL A 236 -28.69 0.68 19.80
C VAL A 236 -27.93 -0.22 20.76
N ARG A 237 -27.10 -1.10 20.20
CA ARG A 237 -26.18 -1.97 20.92
C ARG A 237 -24.73 -1.63 20.60
N CYS A 238 -23.88 -1.90 21.54
CA CYS A 238 -22.44 -1.82 21.37
C CYS A 238 -21.85 -3.23 21.37
N ARG A 239 -21.18 -3.61 20.26
CA ARG A 239 -20.35 -4.80 20.20
C ARG A 239 -18.94 -4.40 20.60
N GLU A 240 -18.40 -5.05 21.61
CA GLU A 240 -17.05 -4.82 22.08
C GLU A 240 -16.14 -5.97 21.69
N ARG A 241 -14.90 -5.64 21.30
CA ARG A 241 -13.81 -6.59 21.08
C ARG A 241 -12.64 -6.22 21.95
N LEU A 242 -11.81 -7.20 22.29
CA LEU A 242 -10.59 -7.02 23.09
C LEU A 242 -10.86 -6.28 24.41
N GLY A 243 -11.93 -6.67 25.11
CA GLY A 243 -12.28 -6.06 26.40
C GLY A 243 -12.69 -4.59 26.32
N GLY A 244 -13.31 -4.18 25.19
CA GLY A 244 -13.78 -2.80 24.99
C GLY A 244 -12.77 -1.87 24.34
N VAL A 245 -11.59 -2.37 23.95
CA VAL A 245 -10.60 -1.58 23.16
C VAL A 245 -11.17 -1.18 21.80
N LEU A 246 -11.94 -2.09 21.16
CA LEU A 246 -12.62 -1.83 19.90
C LEU A 246 -14.14 -1.88 20.13
N ARG A 247 -14.84 -0.91 19.58
CA ARG A 247 -16.29 -0.76 19.74
C ARG A 247 -16.99 -0.54 18.40
N TYR A 248 -18.14 -1.21 18.24
CA TYR A 248 -19.01 -1.03 17.10
C TYR A 248 -20.45 -0.89 17.54
N TYR A 249 -21.11 0.17 17.08
CA TYR A 249 -22.51 0.45 17.42
C TYR A 249 -23.42 0.06 16.28
N HIS A 250 -24.46 -0.70 16.57
CA HIS A 250 -25.46 -1.15 15.61
C HIS A 250 -26.84 -1.16 16.24
N ARG A 251 -27.88 -1.25 15.41
CA ARG A 251 -29.26 -1.46 15.88
C ARG A 251 -29.59 -2.94 15.78
N GLU A 252 -30.33 -3.44 16.77
CA GLU A 252 -30.92 -4.78 16.72
C GLU A 252 -32.00 -4.83 15.64
N ALA A 253 -32.30 -6.03 15.13
CA ALA A 253 -33.51 -6.30 14.39
C ALA A 253 -34.71 -6.00 15.30
N ALA A 254 -35.77 -5.41 14.75
CA ALA A 254 -37.03 -5.21 15.46
C ALA A 254 -37.80 -6.52 15.57
#